data_53c9c133353dada56d2187f543874524
#
_entry.id   53c9c133353dada56d2187f543874524
#
_cell.length_a   1.000
_cell.length_b   1.000
_cell.length_c   1.000
_cell.angle_alpha   90.00
_cell.angle_beta   90.00
_cell.angle_gamma   90.00
#
_symmetry.space_group_name_H-M   'P 1'
#
loop_
_entity.id
_entity.type
_entity.pdbx_description
1 polymer ?
#
loop_
_entity_poly.entity_id
_entity_poly.type
_entity_poly.pdbx_seq_one_letter_code
_entity_poly.pdbx_strand_id
1 'polypeptide(L)'
;MERSNKWLVLANPNRCRHTDCLHKKGFVSWVQKTYPFEIGDIVYLYINGSVRFKTCVETAVDHREDKDYWVGKAPEHPTFRLRLVKESDGNGLTAEDLSHFGFKGGQSLRHYIHHNTELLEYIESIFD
;
A
#
# COMPACT_ATOMS: atom_id res chain seq x y z
N MET A 1 0.87 3.92 24.83
CA MET A 1 1.38 3.14 23.70
C MET A 1 0.50 3.37 22.50
N GLU A 2 1.07 3.87 21.46
CA GLU A 2 0.34 4.09 20.22
C GLU A 2 0.33 2.86 19.35
N ARG A 3 -0.80 2.63 18.73
CA ARG A 3 -0.93 1.58 17.74
C ARG A 3 -0.94 2.19 16.36
N SER A 4 -0.09 1.66 15.49
CA SER A 4 -0.17 2.02 14.07
C SER A 4 -1.43 1.43 13.48
N ASN A 5 -2.14 2.21 12.70
CA ASN A 5 -3.25 1.70 11.90
C ASN A 5 -2.70 0.89 10.74
N LYS A 6 -3.48 -0.07 10.28
CA LYS A 6 -3.09 -0.95 9.18
C LYS A 6 -4.06 -0.74 8.02
N TRP A 7 -3.51 -0.58 6.85
CA TRP A 7 -4.28 -0.31 5.64
C TRP A 7 -3.93 -1.31 4.55
N LEU A 8 -4.90 -1.63 3.74
CA LEU A 8 -4.71 -2.43 2.53
C LEU A 8 -5.28 -1.62 1.37
N VAL A 9 -4.41 -1.21 0.45
CA VAL A 9 -4.82 -0.33 -0.65
C VAL A 9 -4.40 -0.90 -2.00
N LEU A 10 -5.17 -0.54 -3.02
CA LEU A 10 -4.89 -0.94 -4.40
C LEU A 10 -3.92 0.03 -5.04
N ALA A 11 -2.84 -0.49 -5.59
CA ALA A 11 -1.92 0.29 -6.42
C ALA A 11 -2.13 -0.13 -7.87
N ASN A 12 -2.46 0.83 -8.73
CA ASN A 12 -2.75 0.55 -10.14
C ASN A 12 -1.48 0.74 -10.99
N PRO A 13 -0.89 -0.35 -11.49
CA PRO A 13 0.37 -0.27 -12.26
C PRO A 13 0.19 0.40 -13.62
N ASN A 14 -1.06 0.54 -14.09
CA ASN A 14 -1.33 1.26 -15.34
C ASN A 14 -1.20 2.77 -15.19
N ARG A 15 -1.24 3.27 -13.96
CA ARG A 15 -1.11 4.70 -13.67
C ARG A 15 0.26 5.08 -13.17
N CYS A 16 0.89 4.21 -12.42
CA CYS A 16 2.19 4.50 -11.81
C CYS A 16 2.98 3.21 -11.67
N ARG A 17 4.27 3.28 -11.96
CA ARG A 17 5.16 2.13 -11.82
C ARG A 17 5.64 2.03 -10.37
N HIS A 18 4.72 1.67 -9.49
CA HIS A 18 5.00 1.60 -8.05
C HIS A 18 6.14 0.66 -7.71
N THR A 19 6.17 -0.51 -8.34
CA THR A 19 7.21 -1.51 -8.08
C THR A 19 8.59 -0.96 -8.39
N ASP A 20 8.76 -0.34 -9.56
CA ASP A 20 10.04 0.25 -9.94
C ASP A 20 10.45 1.37 -8.99
N CYS A 21 9.49 2.20 -8.60
CA CYS A 21 9.74 3.30 -7.68
C CYS A 21 10.21 2.79 -6.31
N LEU A 22 9.51 1.79 -5.79
CA LEU A 22 9.87 1.20 -4.50
C LEU A 22 11.26 0.55 -4.55
N HIS A 23 11.57 -0.15 -5.63
CA HIS A 23 12.88 -0.78 -5.78
C HIS A 23 14.00 0.24 -5.93
N LYS A 24 13.75 1.31 -6.68
CA LYS A 24 14.79 2.30 -6.99
C LYS A 24 14.96 3.33 -5.89
N LYS A 25 13.88 3.85 -5.36
CA LYS A 25 13.90 4.94 -4.38
C LYS A 25 13.65 4.48 -2.94
N GLY A 26 13.09 3.30 -2.76
CA GLY A 26 12.75 2.80 -1.43
C GLY A 26 11.45 3.37 -0.88
N PHE A 27 10.72 4.14 -1.65
CA PHE A 27 9.43 4.71 -1.24
C PHE A 27 8.56 4.99 -2.45
N VAL A 28 7.29 5.29 -2.18
CA VAL A 28 6.33 5.76 -3.18
C VAL A 28 5.45 6.83 -2.54
N SER A 29 4.87 7.71 -3.35
CA SER A 29 4.01 8.79 -2.88
C SER A 29 2.54 8.36 -2.93
N TRP A 30 1.76 8.76 -1.92
CA TRP A 30 0.33 8.51 -1.87
C TRP A 30 -0.41 9.78 -1.48
N VAL A 31 -1.47 10.11 -2.21
CA VAL A 31 -2.20 11.36 -2.02
C VAL A 31 -2.81 11.45 -0.63
N GLN A 32 -2.57 12.57 0.06
CA GLN A 32 -3.09 12.80 1.41
C GLN A 32 -4.61 12.91 1.44
N LYS A 33 -5.18 13.42 0.38
CA LYS A 33 -6.60 13.74 0.31
C LYS A 33 -7.51 12.52 0.37
N THR A 34 -7.06 11.38 -0.16
CA THR A 34 -7.88 10.19 -0.32
C THR A 34 -7.92 9.32 0.93
N TYR A 35 -6.82 9.25 1.66
CA TYR A 35 -6.68 8.36 2.81
C TYR A 35 -6.20 9.14 4.02
N PRO A 36 -6.88 9.00 5.17
CA PRO A 36 -6.45 9.68 6.39
C PRO A 36 -5.34 8.90 7.11
N PHE A 37 -4.25 8.64 6.41
CA PHE A 37 -3.09 7.99 7.01
C PHE A 37 -2.49 8.87 8.10
N GLU A 38 -1.86 8.24 9.07
CA GLU A 38 -1.05 8.92 10.07
C GLU A 38 0.39 8.43 9.95
N ILE A 39 1.33 9.28 10.30
CA ILE A 39 2.74 8.91 10.29
C ILE A 39 2.94 7.72 11.23
N GLY A 40 3.63 6.69 10.73
CA GLY A 40 3.81 5.44 11.46
C GLY A 40 2.83 4.35 11.07
N ASP A 41 1.77 4.68 10.34
CA ASP A 41 0.82 3.67 9.88
C ASP A 41 1.50 2.70 8.91
N ILE A 42 0.99 1.48 8.88
CA ILE A 42 1.44 0.45 7.95
C ILE A 42 0.46 0.39 6.79
N VAL A 43 0.98 0.40 5.57
CA VAL A 43 0.15 0.32 4.37
C VAL A 43 0.64 -0.84 3.51
N TYR A 44 -0.23 -1.84 3.34
CA TYR A 44 0.03 -2.96 2.46
C TYR A 44 -0.48 -2.62 1.07
N LEU A 45 0.33 -2.85 0.06
CA LEU A 45 -0.02 -2.53 -1.33
C LEU A 45 -0.39 -3.79 -2.09
N TYR A 46 -1.63 -3.80 -2.60
CA TYR A 46 -2.14 -4.83 -3.48
C TYR A 46 -1.87 -4.40 -4.92
N ILE A 47 -1.04 -5.16 -5.63
CA ILE A 47 -0.63 -4.84 -7.01
C ILE A 47 -0.69 -6.12 -7.84
N ASN A 48 -1.28 -6.04 -9.02
CA ASN A 48 -1.32 -7.15 -9.97
C ASN A 48 -1.86 -8.45 -9.38
N GLY A 49 -2.91 -8.33 -8.58
CA GLY A 49 -3.64 -9.49 -8.09
C GLY A 49 -3.13 -10.09 -6.79
N SER A 50 -2.20 -9.44 -6.11
CA SER A 50 -1.71 -9.92 -4.81
C SER A 50 -1.12 -8.80 -3.97
N VAL A 51 -0.99 -9.05 -2.67
CA VAL A 51 -0.32 -8.09 -1.78
C VAL A 51 1.18 -8.28 -1.91
N ARG A 52 1.86 -7.26 -2.42
CA ARG A 52 3.27 -7.35 -2.78
C ARG A 52 4.20 -6.57 -1.85
N PHE A 53 3.73 -5.52 -1.22
CA PHE A 53 4.60 -4.65 -0.44
C PHE A 53 4.00 -4.29 0.89
N LYS A 54 4.85 -4.26 1.91
CA LYS A 54 4.55 -3.67 3.21
C LYS A 54 5.30 -2.35 3.27
N THR A 55 4.58 -1.25 3.52
CA THR A 55 5.18 0.08 3.63
C THR A 55 4.79 0.72 4.95
N CYS A 56 5.54 1.75 5.32
CA CYS A 56 5.26 2.56 6.50
C CYS A 56 5.16 4.02 6.10
N VAL A 57 4.15 4.71 6.61
CA VAL A 57 3.98 6.15 6.36
C VAL A 57 5.10 6.87 7.11
N GLU A 58 6.09 7.34 6.37
CA GLU A 58 7.29 7.95 6.93
C GLU A 58 7.11 9.42 7.25
N THR A 59 6.51 10.16 6.32
CA THR A 59 6.32 11.59 6.47
C THR A 59 5.26 12.09 5.50
N ALA A 60 4.80 13.31 5.72
CA ALA A 60 3.90 14.01 4.81
C ALA A 60 4.66 15.14 4.14
N VAL A 61 4.48 15.31 2.84
CA VAL A 61 5.13 16.37 2.06
C VAL A 61 4.06 17.11 1.25
N ASP A 62 4.37 18.35 0.87
CA ASP A 62 3.41 19.21 0.17
C ASP A 62 3.41 19.04 -1.35
N HIS A 63 4.15 18.06 -1.85
CA HIS A 63 4.27 17.80 -3.27
C HIS A 63 4.34 16.30 -3.52
N ARG A 64 4.48 15.89 -4.78
CA ARG A 64 4.63 14.49 -5.17
C ARG A 64 6.10 14.20 -5.49
N GLU A 65 6.61 13.13 -4.90
CA GLU A 65 8.02 12.78 -5.07
C GLU A 65 8.27 11.65 -6.09
N ASP A 66 7.23 11.04 -6.63
CA ASP A 66 7.36 9.89 -7.54
C ASP A 66 6.93 10.20 -8.97
N LYS A 67 6.97 11.46 -9.39
CA LYS A 67 6.53 11.89 -10.72
C LYS A 67 7.12 11.10 -11.87
N ASP A 68 8.39 10.77 -11.78
CA ASP A 68 9.13 10.10 -12.86
C ASP A 68 8.64 8.67 -13.10
N TYR A 69 7.86 8.13 -12.18
CA TYR A 69 7.34 6.77 -12.29
C TYR A 69 5.87 6.73 -12.73
N TRP A 70 5.28 7.88 -12.96
CA TRP A 70 3.90 7.94 -13.44
C TRP A 70 3.81 7.74 -14.93
N VAL A 71 2.77 7.02 -15.34
CA VAL A 71 2.42 6.86 -16.75
C VAL A 71 1.60 8.08 -17.14
N GLY A 72 2.19 8.96 -17.95
CA GLY A 72 1.59 10.24 -18.26
C GLY A 72 1.83 11.27 -17.17
N LYS A 73 0.92 12.22 -17.05
CA LYS A 73 1.08 13.33 -16.10
C LYS A 73 0.68 12.90 -14.69
N ALA A 74 1.59 13.04 -13.75
CA ALA A 74 1.32 12.75 -12.35
C ALA A 74 0.41 13.83 -11.75
N PRO A 75 -0.60 13.43 -10.93
CA PRO A 75 -1.40 14.41 -10.20
C PRO A 75 -0.55 15.17 -9.19
N GLU A 76 -0.67 16.49 -9.20
CA GLU A 76 0.06 17.36 -8.28
C GLU A 76 -0.77 17.60 -7.02
N HIS A 77 -0.43 16.91 -5.95
CA HIS A 77 -1.11 17.06 -4.66
C HIS A 77 -0.13 16.80 -3.54
N PRO A 78 -0.39 17.30 -2.34
CA PRO A 78 0.35 16.86 -1.17
C PRO A 78 0.25 15.35 -1.00
N THR A 79 1.34 14.70 -0.62
CA THR A 79 1.40 13.25 -0.50
C THR A 79 2.00 12.81 0.82
N PHE A 80 1.79 11.54 1.14
CA PHE A 80 2.56 10.83 2.14
C PHE A 80 3.67 10.07 1.45
N ARG A 81 4.81 9.96 2.10
CA ARG A 81 5.88 9.09 1.64
C ARG A 81 5.70 7.73 2.30
N LEU A 82 5.43 6.73 1.50
CA LEU A 82 5.30 5.34 1.97
C LEU A 82 6.63 4.64 1.76
N ARG A 83 7.38 4.47 2.85
CA ARG A 83 8.69 3.82 2.79
C ARG A 83 8.54 2.32 2.74
N LEU A 84 9.28 1.68 1.84
CA LEU A 84 9.29 0.23 1.72
C LEU A 84 9.87 -0.40 2.99
N VAL A 85 9.13 -1.33 3.57
CA VAL A 85 9.57 -2.11 4.72
C VAL A 85 9.92 -3.52 4.30
N LYS A 86 9.06 -4.15 3.51
CA LYS A 86 9.28 -5.53 3.07
C LYS A 86 8.50 -5.82 1.80
N GLU A 87 9.02 -6.72 0.99
CA GLU A 87 8.39 -7.15 -0.24
C GLU A 87 8.04 -8.64 -0.15
N SER A 88 6.93 -9.05 -0.77
CA SER A 88 6.57 -10.45 -0.92
C SER A 88 6.59 -10.82 -2.40
N ASP A 89 6.64 -12.12 -2.70
CA ASP A 89 6.50 -12.61 -4.07
C ASP A 89 5.04 -12.80 -4.48
N GLY A 90 4.12 -12.50 -3.59
CA GLY A 90 2.68 -12.64 -3.84
C GLY A 90 2.12 -14.02 -3.50
N ASN A 91 2.96 -15.00 -3.23
CA ASN A 91 2.49 -16.35 -2.88
C ASN A 91 1.73 -16.33 -1.56
N GLY A 92 0.53 -16.91 -1.57
CA GLY A 92 -0.34 -16.91 -0.40
C GLY A 92 -1.11 -15.62 -0.19
N LEU A 93 -0.89 -14.61 -1.04
CA LEU A 93 -1.50 -13.28 -0.90
C LEU A 93 -2.29 -12.85 -2.13
N THR A 94 -2.74 -13.80 -2.94
CA THR A 94 -3.60 -13.51 -4.08
C THR A 94 -5.02 -13.18 -3.62
N ALA A 95 -5.82 -12.61 -4.52
CA ALA A 95 -7.22 -12.33 -4.21
C ALA A 95 -7.95 -13.59 -3.73
N GLU A 96 -7.68 -14.75 -4.36
CA GLU A 96 -8.28 -16.01 -3.96
C GLU A 96 -7.87 -16.40 -2.54
N ASP A 97 -6.57 -16.33 -2.23
CA ASP A 97 -6.07 -16.65 -0.89
C ASP A 97 -6.72 -15.76 0.17
N LEU A 98 -6.78 -14.46 -0.12
CA LEU A 98 -7.33 -13.48 0.82
C LEU A 98 -8.84 -13.62 0.98
N SER A 99 -9.53 -14.18 -0.02
CA SER A 99 -10.98 -14.36 0.05
C SER A 99 -11.41 -15.28 1.18
N HIS A 100 -10.54 -16.17 1.61
CA HIS A 100 -10.79 -17.05 2.75
C HIS A 100 -10.87 -16.29 4.07
N PHE A 101 -10.44 -15.04 4.07
CA PHE A 101 -10.44 -14.17 5.26
C PHE A 101 -11.34 -12.95 5.07
N GLY A 102 -12.29 -13.04 4.13
CA GLY A 102 -13.27 -11.99 3.93
C GLY A 102 -12.92 -10.91 2.93
N PHE A 103 -11.81 -11.05 2.22
CA PHE A 103 -11.44 -10.12 1.17
C PHE A 103 -12.33 -10.32 -0.06
N LYS A 104 -12.91 -9.25 -0.59
CA LYS A 104 -13.89 -9.32 -1.68
C LYS A 104 -13.40 -8.76 -3.01
N GLY A 105 -12.09 -8.64 -3.17
CA GLY A 105 -11.50 -8.17 -4.42
C GLY A 105 -10.96 -6.77 -4.32
N GLY A 106 -10.23 -6.36 -5.37
CA GLY A 106 -9.42 -5.15 -5.31
C GLY A 106 -10.02 -3.89 -5.91
N GLN A 107 -11.22 -3.96 -6.52
CA GLN A 107 -11.70 -2.84 -7.33
C GLN A 107 -12.03 -1.57 -6.55
N SER A 108 -12.39 -1.67 -5.31
CA SER A 108 -12.68 -0.49 -4.49
C SER A 108 -11.92 -0.56 -3.19
N LEU A 109 -10.69 -0.99 -3.29
CA LEU A 109 -9.90 -1.29 -2.12
C LEU A 109 -9.49 -0.02 -1.40
N ARG A 110 -10.21 0.29 -0.34
CA ARG A 110 -9.90 1.38 0.58
C ARG A 110 -10.01 0.83 1.99
N HIS A 111 -9.32 -0.30 2.23
CA HIS A 111 -9.56 -1.02 3.45
C HIS A 111 -8.60 -0.64 4.56
N TYR A 112 -9.21 -0.09 5.59
CA TYR A 112 -8.64 -0.04 6.90
C TYR A 112 -8.86 -1.44 7.50
N ILE A 113 -7.88 -2.30 7.35
CA ILE A 113 -8.03 -3.71 7.71
C ILE A 113 -7.97 -3.98 9.21
N HIS A 114 -7.85 -2.93 9.98
CA HIS A 114 -7.91 -3.03 11.43
C HIS A 114 -9.18 -3.72 11.93
N HIS A 115 -10.28 -3.60 11.18
CA HIS A 115 -11.54 -4.25 11.53
C HIS A 115 -11.60 -5.73 11.16
N ASN A 116 -10.69 -6.21 10.33
CA ASN A 116 -10.64 -7.61 9.94
C ASN A 116 -9.34 -8.21 10.46
N THR A 117 -9.38 -8.60 11.73
CA THR A 117 -8.20 -9.11 12.43
C THR A 117 -7.64 -10.37 11.78
N GLU A 118 -8.51 -11.26 11.32
CA GLU A 118 -8.06 -12.50 10.69
C GLU A 118 -7.28 -12.24 9.40
N LEU A 119 -7.79 -11.34 8.56
CA LEU A 119 -7.11 -10.96 7.32
C LEU A 119 -5.78 -10.30 7.64
N LEU A 120 -5.77 -9.38 8.58
CA LEU A 120 -4.56 -8.69 8.99
C LEU A 120 -3.50 -9.67 9.50
N GLU A 121 -3.88 -10.56 10.41
CA GLU A 121 -2.96 -11.55 10.96
C GLU A 121 -2.39 -12.46 9.88
N TYR A 122 -3.23 -12.86 8.93
CA TYR A 122 -2.79 -13.69 7.82
C TYR A 122 -1.74 -12.98 6.97
N ILE A 123 -2.01 -11.72 6.59
CA ILE A 123 -1.07 -10.93 5.80
C ILE A 123 0.23 -10.75 6.57
N GLU A 124 0.15 -10.39 7.85
CA GLU A 124 1.34 -10.18 8.68
C GLU A 124 2.18 -11.44 8.79
N SER A 125 1.54 -12.61 8.90
CA SER A 125 2.26 -13.87 9.03
C SER A 125 3.14 -14.19 7.81
N ILE A 126 2.76 -13.71 6.64
CA ILE A 126 3.52 -13.93 5.42
C ILE A 126 4.67 -12.94 5.29
N PHE A 127 4.46 -11.71 5.74
CA PHE A 127 5.51 -10.68 5.68
C PHE A 127 6.52 -10.80 6.82
N ASP A 128 6.17 -11.46 7.88
CA ASP A 128 7.08 -11.60 9.03
C ASP A 128 7.96 -12.90 8.97
#